data_420b2c334e153c7547d8dc5c3fe521bc
#
_entry.id   420b2c334e153c7547d8dc5c3fe521bc
#
_cell.length_a   1.000
_cell.length_b   1.000
_cell.length_c   1.000
_cell.angle_alpha   90.00
_cell.angle_beta   90.00
_cell.angle_gamma   90.00
#
_symmetry.space_group_name_H-M   'P 1'
#
loop_
_entity.id
_entity.type
_entity.pdbx_description
1 polymer ?
#
loop_
_entity_poly.entity_id
_entity_poly.type
_entity_poly.pdbx_seq_one_letter_code
_entity_poly.pdbx_strand_id
1 'polypeptide(L)'
;MLAIWVPELPFQLACSRDGALRERPLAFLNPESPRTPSLWFVNRLAREAGLRPGESLDQALRRTPGLRVLDPAPQVWWEAQGSFADFLQHWTPQGQLGRLGEALVELQGLERVSGPPRDTALRMERELLGRYGWTSHGGLSASATAARIASHLEQRLECVADGFEAAFLAPQPLRRLPDLAPRLRTRFHRLGLRCFEDLQPMPLPLLCELVPERLAPGILAQVRGEDRPKLPLLADPPGSSRTPWRLQPPRLPEEIALAAWCLGRLWAEPRSPRTLTLRWWDADGEPHFWKAGAEDLTRTPMELVRVIERGFRGLCTRRILVRELELRVHWGLGRARPLFQEPRAQKFERLEPTLARLRKRYPGSPVRPGWMA
;
A
#
# COMPACT_ATOMS: atom_id res chain seq x y z
N MET A 1 -6.34 15.59 12.82
CA MET A 1 -5.54 14.70 11.95
C MET A 1 -5.38 15.32 10.58
N LEU A 2 -4.25 15.08 9.91
CA LEU A 2 -3.99 15.49 8.53
C LEU A 2 -3.79 14.25 7.67
N ALA A 3 -4.59 14.07 6.64
CA ALA A 3 -4.32 13.14 5.56
C ALA A 3 -3.54 13.85 4.45
N ILE A 4 -2.49 13.22 3.96
CA ILE A 4 -1.68 13.72 2.85
C ILE A 4 -1.75 12.68 1.72
N TRP A 5 -2.06 13.14 0.54
CA TRP A 5 -2.07 12.32 -0.66
C TRP A 5 -1.22 12.98 -1.76
N VAL A 6 -0.26 12.21 -2.26
CA VAL A 6 0.52 12.55 -3.45
C VAL A 6 -0.12 11.82 -4.62
N PRO A 7 -0.97 12.48 -5.42
CA PRO A 7 -1.70 11.83 -6.49
C PRO A 7 -0.74 11.26 -7.52
N GLU A 8 -1.04 10.04 -7.98
CA GLU A 8 -0.28 9.45 -9.07
C GLU A 8 1.25 9.44 -8.85
N LEU A 9 1.71 9.24 -7.62
CA LEU A 9 3.13 9.27 -7.27
C LEU A 9 4.02 8.50 -8.28
N PRO A 10 3.68 7.30 -8.79
CA PRO A 10 4.48 6.63 -9.81
C PRO A 10 4.71 7.46 -11.06
N PHE A 11 3.69 8.21 -11.51
CA PHE A 11 3.82 9.08 -12.69
C PHE A 11 4.59 10.36 -12.37
N GLN A 12 4.41 10.94 -11.18
CA GLN A 12 5.22 12.09 -10.75
C GLN A 12 6.71 11.72 -10.71
N LEU A 13 7.06 10.52 -10.24
CA LEU A 13 8.43 10.01 -10.24
C LEU A 13 8.97 9.78 -11.66
N ALA A 14 8.14 9.31 -12.59
CA ALA A 14 8.54 9.20 -14.00
C ALA A 14 8.76 10.58 -14.63
N CYS A 15 7.84 11.51 -14.40
CA CYS A 15 7.93 12.89 -14.91
C CYS A 15 9.08 13.71 -14.30
N SER A 16 9.53 13.38 -13.09
CA SER A 16 10.71 14.03 -12.50
C SER A 16 12.01 13.62 -13.19
N ARG A 17 12.04 12.43 -13.81
CA ARG A 17 13.17 11.91 -14.59
C ARG A 17 13.15 12.37 -16.04
N ASP A 18 11.95 12.46 -16.59
CA ASP A 18 11.71 12.91 -17.97
C ASP A 18 10.53 13.90 -18.00
N GLY A 19 10.85 15.18 -18.05
CA GLY A 19 9.87 16.27 -18.08
C GLY A 19 8.92 16.24 -19.28
N ALA A 20 9.32 15.61 -20.40
CA ALA A 20 8.50 15.50 -21.60
C ALA A 20 7.26 14.60 -21.40
N LEU A 21 7.20 13.83 -20.30
CA LEU A 21 6.09 12.97 -19.95
C LEU A 21 4.91 13.71 -19.30
N ARG A 22 5.11 14.92 -18.78
CA ARG A 22 4.10 15.65 -17.99
C ARG A 22 2.78 15.91 -18.71
N GLU A 23 2.87 16.18 -20.00
CA GLU A 23 1.70 16.55 -20.81
C GLU A 23 1.19 15.40 -21.69
N ARG A 24 1.58 14.18 -21.37
CA ARG A 24 1.22 12.99 -22.17
C ARG A 24 0.31 12.04 -21.39
N PRO A 25 -0.60 11.35 -22.07
CA PRO A 25 -1.28 10.20 -21.49
C PRO A 25 -0.25 9.11 -21.22
N LEU A 26 -0.20 8.64 -19.96
CA LEU A 26 0.77 7.65 -19.47
C LEU A 26 0.06 6.44 -18.92
N ALA A 27 0.64 5.27 -19.12
CA ALA A 27 0.21 4.04 -18.49
C ALA A 27 1.41 3.18 -18.06
N PHE A 28 1.27 2.47 -16.95
CA PHE A 28 2.17 1.39 -16.58
C PHE A 28 1.57 0.06 -16.98
N LEU A 29 2.40 -0.84 -17.50
CA LEU A 29 1.99 -2.21 -17.82
C LEU A 29 1.81 -3.04 -16.55
N ASN A 30 0.87 -3.98 -16.62
CA ASN A 30 0.71 -4.98 -15.58
C ASN A 30 1.82 -6.04 -15.67
N PRO A 31 2.74 -6.11 -14.69
CA PRO A 31 3.83 -7.07 -14.73
C PRO A 31 3.38 -8.53 -14.60
N GLU A 32 2.14 -8.74 -14.13
CA GLU A 32 1.57 -10.08 -13.95
C GLU A 32 0.97 -10.67 -15.23
N SER A 33 0.84 -9.87 -16.30
CA SER A 33 0.22 -10.29 -17.57
C SER A 33 1.18 -10.16 -18.76
N PRO A 34 2.33 -10.85 -18.76
CA PRO A 34 3.32 -10.69 -19.82
C PRO A 34 2.86 -11.23 -21.19
N ARG A 35 1.96 -12.22 -21.21
CA ARG A 35 1.43 -12.81 -22.46
C ARG A 35 0.29 -12.00 -23.08
N THR A 36 -0.48 -11.31 -22.24
CA THR A 36 -1.59 -10.44 -22.65
C THR A 36 -1.40 -9.07 -21.97
N PRO A 37 -0.51 -8.21 -22.52
CA PRO A 37 -0.21 -6.93 -21.89
C PRO A 37 -1.46 -6.11 -21.66
N SER A 38 -1.65 -5.67 -20.42
CA SER A 38 -2.78 -4.84 -20.01
C SER A 38 -2.29 -3.65 -19.19
N LEU A 39 -3.09 -2.60 -19.16
CA LEU A 39 -2.76 -1.40 -18.39
C LEU A 39 -2.97 -1.67 -16.89
N TRP A 40 -1.95 -1.38 -16.08
CA TRP A 40 -2.03 -1.48 -14.63
C TRP A 40 -2.49 -0.18 -13.99
N PHE A 41 -1.74 0.89 -14.23
CA PHE A 41 -2.08 2.23 -13.82
C PHE A 41 -2.17 3.13 -15.05
N VAL A 42 -3.04 4.12 -15.00
CA VAL A 42 -3.19 5.15 -16.01
C VAL A 42 -3.24 6.52 -15.32
N ASN A 43 -2.52 7.52 -15.87
CA ASN A 43 -2.54 8.86 -15.33
C ASN A 43 -3.85 9.59 -15.65
N ARG A 44 -4.02 10.81 -15.12
CA ARG A 44 -5.22 11.62 -15.34
C ARG A 44 -5.50 11.82 -16.84
N LEU A 45 -4.51 12.21 -17.61
CA LEU A 45 -4.68 12.45 -19.06
C LEU A 45 -5.13 11.19 -19.82
N ALA A 46 -4.59 10.03 -19.46
CA ALA A 46 -5.03 8.77 -20.04
C ALA A 46 -6.48 8.41 -19.64
N ARG A 47 -6.89 8.72 -18.40
CA ARG A 47 -8.29 8.54 -17.95
C ARG A 47 -9.25 9.48 -18.67
N GLU A 48 -8.85 10.73 -18.87
CA GLU A 48 -9.61 11.73 -19.67
C GLU A 48 -9.76 11.29 -21.12
N ALA A 49 -8.74 10.63 -21.68
CA ALA A 49 -8.82 9.98 -23.00
C ALA A 49 -9.66 8.68 -23.00
N GLY A 50 -10.29 8.32 -21.88
CA GLY A 50 -11.19 7.17 -21.75
C GLY A 50 -10.52 5.85 -21.42
N LEU A 51 -9.19 5.81 -21.20
CA LEU A 51 -8.47 4.59 -20.85
C LEU A 51 -8.75 4.16 -19.41
N ARG A 52 -8.76 2.84 -19.17
CA ARG A 52 -9.04 2.26 -17.86
C ARG A 52 -7.96 1.23 -17.48
N PRO A 53 -7.63 1.09 -16.18
CA PRO A 53 -6.83 -0.04 -15.71
C PRO A 53 -7.49 -1.37 -16.08
N GLY A 54 -6.68 -2.36 -16.48
CA GLY A 54 -7.13 -3.67 -16.94
C GLY A 54 -7.45 -3.75 -18.44
N GLU A 55 -7.48 -2.63 -19.16
CA GLU A 55 -7.67 -2.61 -20.62
C GLU A 55 -6.45 -3.21 -21.32
N SER A 56 -6.68 -3.92 -22.45
CA SER A 56 -5.59 -4.47 -23.23
C SER A 56 -4.75 -3.37 -23.86
N LEU A 57 -3.42 -3.57 -23.89
CA LEU A 57 -2.49 -2.60 -24.46
C LEU A 57 -2.83 -2.26 -25.92
N ASP A 58 -3.16 -3.27 -26.74
CA ASP A 58 -3.48 -3.05 -28.15
C ASP A 58 -4.72 -2.18 -28.35
N GLN A 59 -5.76 -2.39 -27.52
CA GLN A 59 -6.96 -1.55 -27.58
C GLN A 59 -6.66 -0.12 -27.12
N ALA A 60 -5.87 0.04 -26.07
CA ALA A 60 -5.48 1.34 -25.54
C ALA A 60 -4.67 2.15 -26.56
N LEU A 61 -3.69 1.53 -27.25
CA LEU A 61 -2.88 2.18 -28.30
C LEU A 61 -3.70 2.58 -29.53
N ARG A 62 -4.68 1.75 -29.92
CA ARG A 62 -5.59 2.10 -31.02
C ARG A 62 -6.46 3.30 -30.69
N ARG A 63 -6.96 3.39 -29.44
CA ARG A 63 -7.80 4.48 -28.97
C ARG A 63 -7.02 5.77 -28.75
N THR A 64 -5.79 5.65 -28.24
CA THR A 64 -4.95 6.78 -27.86
C THR A 64 -3.54 6.59 -28.42
N PRO A 65 -3.30 6.94 -29.71
CA PRO A 65 -1.98 6.74 -30.35
C PRO A 65 -0.84 7.50 -29.67
N GLY A 66 -1.15 8.57 -28.91
CA GLY A 66 -0.17 9.33 -28.13
C GLY A 66 0.16 8.74 -26.76
N LEU A 67 -0.43 7.60 -26.38
CA LEU A 67 -0.16 6.94 -25.11
C LEU A 67 1.32 6.54 -24.98
N ARG A 68 1.94 6.98 -23.89
CA ARG A 68 3.28 6.51 -23.51
C ARG A 68 3.16 5.42 -22.48
N VAL A 69 3.70 4.28 -22.80
CA VAL A 69 3.70 3.09 -21.96
C VAL A 69 5.03 3.02 -21.22
N LEU A 70 4.96 2.82 -19.92
CA LEU A 70 6.09 2.79 -19.01
C LEU A 70 6.18 1.42 -18.35
N ASP A 71 7.40 0.95 -18.15
CA ASP A 71 7.64 -0.23 -17.33
C ASP A 71 7.53 0.12 -15.85
N PRO A 72 6.84 -0.71 -15.05
CA PRO A 72 6.72 -0.47 -13.62
C PRO A 72 8.08 -0.57 -12.95
N ALA A 73 8.36 0.37 -12.05
CA ALA A 73 9.59 0.42 -11.26
C ALA A 73 9.28 0.33 -9.75
N PRO A 74 8.83 -0.84 -9.24
CA PRO A 74 8.38 -0.98 -7.86
C PRO A 74 9.42 -0.56 -6.83
N GLN A 75 10.71 -0.84 -7.08
CA GLN A 75 11.79 -0.45 -6.17
C GLN A 75 11.85 1.06 -5.99
N VAL A 76 11.75 1.83 -7.07
CA VAL A 76 11.73 3.30 -7.04
C VAL A 76 10.54 3.84 -6.27
N TRP A 77 9.39 3.18 -6.43
CA TRP A 77 8.17 3.56 -5.71
C TRP A 77 8.29 3.31 -4.20
N TRP A 78 8.94 2.21 -3.81
CA TRP A 78 9.21 1.89 -2.40
C TRP A 78 10.22 2.84 -1.79
N GLU A 79 11.28 3.19 -2.51
CA GLU A 79 12.26 4.19 -2.07
C GLU A 79 11.58 5.56 -1.87
N ALA A 80 10.69 5.95 -2.78
CA ALA A 80 9.90 7.17 -2.64
C ALA A 80 8.96 7.12 -1.41
N GLN A 81 8.31 5.95 -1.17
CA GLN A 81 7.47 5.78 0.02
C GLN A 81 8.31 5.84 1.31
N GLY A 82 9.54 5.33 1.30
CA GLY A 82 10.50 5.47 2.40
C GLY A 82 10.87 6.93 2.64
N SER A 83 11.23 7.66 1.58
CA SER A 83 11.52 9.10 1.66
C SER A 83 10.31 9.91 2.16
N PHE A 84 9.10 9.50 1.80
CA PHE A 84 7.88 10.12 2.32
C PHE A 84 7.69 9.84 3.81
N ALA A 85 7.98 8.64 4.27
CA ALA A 85 7.95 8.31 5.71
C ALA A 85 8.96 9.15 6.50
N ASP A 86 10.21 9.24 6.01
CA ASP A 86 11.26 10.04 6.64
C ASP A 86 10.89 11.52 6.71
N PHE A 87 10.29 12.05 5.64
CA PHE A 87 9.75 13.39 5.62
C PHE A 87 8.69 13.61 6.71
N LEU A 88 7.72 12.70 6.83
CA LEU A 88 6.64 12.80 7.83
C LEU A 88 7.18 12.73 9.26
N GLN A 89 8.19 11.88 9.52
CA GLN A 89 8.84 11.76 10.83
C GLN A 89 9.49 13.07 11.29
N HIS A 90 9.95 13.88 10.35
CA HIS A 90 10.51 15.21 10.68
C HIS A 90 9.44 16.17 11.23
N TRP A 91 8.20 16.01 10.80
CA TRP A 91 7.10 16.91 11.18
C TRP A 91 6.31 16.44 12.40
N THR A 92 6.09 15.15 12.53
CA THR A 92 5.24 14.57 13.57
C THR A 92 5.71 13.19 13.98
N PRO A 93 5.66 12.87 15.28
CA PRO A 93 6.02 11.54 15.74
C PRO A 93 4.94 10.48 15.44
N GLN A 94 3.68 10.87 15.22
CA GLN A 94 2.57 9.95 15.09
C GLN A 94 1.96 9.99 13.69
N GLY A 95 1.86 8.82 13.06
CA GLY A 95 1.27 8.70 11.74
C GLY A 95 1.21 7.28 11.22
N GLN A 96 0.53 7.12 10.12
CA GLN A 96 0.39 5.86 9.41
C GLN A 96 0.51 6.08 7.92
N LEU A 97 1.39 5.35 7.26
CA LEU A 97 1.41 5.27 5.82
C LEU A 97 0.22 4.43 5.33
N GLY A 98 -0.45 4.92 4.30
CA GLY A 98 -1.50 4.22 3.60
C GLY A 98 -0.99 3.54 2.32
N ARG A 99 -1.73 3.73 1.23
CA ARG A 99 -1.27 3.32 -0.11
C ARG A 99 -0.08 4.17 -0.54
N LEU A 100 0.51 3.83 -1.67
CA LEU A 100 1.62 4.58 -2.23
C LEU A 100 1.26 6.07 -2.40
N GLY A 101 2.03 6.94 -1.74
CA GLY A 101 1.77 8.38 -1.71
C GLY A 101 0.67 8.83 -0.73
N GLU A 102 0.13 7.93 0.09
CA GLU A 102 -0.87 8.28 1.10
C GLU A 102 -0.30 8.19 2.52
N ALA A 103 -0.66 9.13 3.36
CA ALA A 103 -0.38 9.10 4.79
C ALA A 103 -1.48 9.76 5.60
N LEU A 104 -1.63 9.33 6.85
CA LEU A 104 -2.43 9.98 7.86
C LEU A 104 -1.52 10.31 9.05
N VAL A 105 -1.50 11.55 9.48
CA VAL A 105 -0.63 12.02 10.56
C VAL A 105 -1.42 12.79 11.61
N GLU A 106 -0.92 12.75 12.85
CA GLU A 106 -1.48 13.53 13.95
C GLU A 106 -0.74 14.86 14.07
N LEU A 107 -1.49 15.95 14.08
CA LEU A 107 -0.95 17.29 14.29
C LEU A 107 -1.39 17.89 15.62
N GLN A 108 -2.36 17.26 16.32
CA GLN A 108 -2.82 17.75 17.61
C GLN A 108 -1.70 17.68 18.65
N GLY A 109 -1.54 18.74 19.42
CA GLY A 109 -0.48 18.87 20.42
C GLY A 109 0.85 19.39 19.87
N LEU A 110 0.96 19.61 18.55
CA LEU A 110 2.16 20.18 17.93
C LEU A 110 2.07 21.68 17.67
N GLU A 111 0.97 22.32 18.04
CA GLU A 111 0.69 23.73 17.72
C GLU A 111 1.74 24.69 18.27
N ARG A 112 2.32 24.36 19.44
CA ARG A 112 3.39 25.17 20.06
C ARG A 112 4.72 25.12 19.31
N VAL A 113 4.97 24.02 18.60
CA VAL A 113 6.22 23.78 17.86
C VAL A 113 6.04 24.12 16.38
N SER A 114 4.95 23.66 15.80
CA SER A 114 4.71 23.71 14.35
C SER A 114 3.68 24.78 13.94
N GLY A 115 3.02 25.45 14.92
CA GLY A 115 1.96 26.42 14.66
C GLY A 115 0.62 25.76 14.33
N PRO A 116 -0.39 26.54 13.89
CA PRO A 116 -1.72 26.04 13.61
C PRO A 116 -1.71 24.88 12.61
N PRO A 117 -2.57 23.85 12.78
CA PRO A 117 -2.58 22.65 11.92
C PRO A 117 -2.71 22.97 10.42
N ARG A 118 -3.49 23.99 10.06
CA ARG A 118 -3.65 24.44 8.68
C ARG A 118 -2.35 24.96 8.09
N ASP A 119 -1.65 25.83 8.83
CA ASP A 119 -0.39 26.44 8.37
C ASP A 119 0.71 25.39 8.29
N THR A 120 0.71 24.46 9.23
CA THR A 120 1.62 23.30 9.22
C THR A 120 1.39 22.45 7.99
N ALA A 121 0.15 22.10 7.65
CA ALA A 121 -0.19 21.34 6.45
C ALA A 121 0.29 22.05 5.17
N LEU A 122 0.09 23.36 5.06
CA LEU A 122 0.54 24.13 3.89
C LEU A 122 2.08 24.24 3.80
N ARG A 123 2.78 24.23 4.94
CA ARG A 123 4.25 24.18 4.96
C ARG A 123 4.76 22.81 4.54
N MET A 124 4.16 21.74 5.05
CA MET A 124 4.49 20.38 4.65
C MET A 124 4.33 20.18 3.14
N GLU A 125 3.25 20.66 2.56
CA GLU A 125 3.01 20.60 1.13
C GLU A 125 4.06 21.35 0.31
N ARG A 126 4.39 22.60 0.73
CA ARG A 126 5.44 23.38 0.06
C ARG A 126 6.81 22.73 0.14
N GLU A 127 7.12 22.10 1.27
CA GLU A 127 8.38 21.38 1.44
C GLU A 127 8.42 20.09 0.62
N LEU A 128 7.31 19.33 0.52
CA LEU A 128 7.21 18.17 -0.38
C LEU A 128 7.45 18.57 -1.83
N LEU A 129 6.85 19.66 -2.26
CA LEU A 129 7.07 20.19 -3.60
C LEU A 129 8.52 20.66 -3.80
N GLY A 130 9.07 21.44 -2.87
CA GLY A 130 10.42 21.98 -2.97
C GLY A 130 11.51 20.93 -2.89
N ARG A 131 11.37 19.93 -2.01
CA ARG A 131 12.39 18.94 -1.74
C ARG A 131 12.36 17.76 -2.71
N TYR A 132 11.16 17.30 -3.09
CA TYR A 132 10.97 16.10 -3.90
C TYR A 132 10.32 16.36 -5.25
N GLY A 133 9.83 17.58 -5.50
CA GLY A 133 9.05 17.91 -6.70
C GLY A 133 7.66 17.26 -6.70
N TRP A 134 7.16 16.80 -5.55
CA TRP A 134 5.88 16.10 -5.46
C TRP A 134 4.74 17.09 -5.17
N THR A 135 3.77 17.11 -6.06
CA THR A 135 2.50 17.79 -5.80
C THR A 135 1.67 16.91 -4.87
N SER A 136 1.19 17.48 -3.79
CA SER A 136 0.37 16.76 -2.80
C SER A 136 -0.92 17.52 -2.50
N HIS A 137 -1.91 16.80 -2.00
CA HIS A 137 -3.17 17.33 -1.50
C HIS A 137 -3.31 16.99 -0.02
N GLY A 138 -3.89 17.88 0.75
CA GLY A 138 -4.13 17.70 2.17
C GLY A 138 -5.60 17.65 2.51
N GLY A 139 -5.95 16.86 3.52
CA GLY A 139 -7.27 16.87 4.14
C GLY A 139 -7.13 16.98 5.66
N LEU A 140 -7.66 18.05 6.26
CA LEU A 140 -7.59 18.29 7.70
C LEU A 140 -8.95 18.09 8.33
N SER A 141 -9.06 17.20 9.32
CA SER A 141 -10.28 16.90 10.06
C SER A 141 -9.96 16.24 11.41
N ALA A 142 -10.91 16.23 12.32
CA ALA A 142 -10.86 15.41 13.52
C ALA A 142 -11.08 13.92 13.22
N SER A 143 -11.86 13.58 12.17
CA SER A 143 -12.10 12.22 11.70
C SER A 143 -11.04 11.78 10.68
N ALA A 144 -10.52 10.57 10.83
CA ALA A 144 -9.58 9.97 9.88
C ALA A 144 -10.19 9.76 8.51
N THR A 145 -11.47 9.32 8.45
CA THR A 145 -12.19 9.12 7.21
C THR A 145 -12.46 10.43 6.50
N ALA A 146 -12.91 11.46 7.22
CA ALA A 146 -13.14 12.78 6.64
C ALA A 146 -11.84 13.39 6.11
N ALA A 147 -10.74 13.33 6.87
CA ALA A 147 -9.44 13.79 6.43
C ALA A 147 -8.96 13.09 5.16
N ARG A 148 -9.08 11.75 5.09
CA ARG A 148 -8.70 10.97 3.89
C ARG A 148 -9.55 11.32 2.68
N ILE A 149 -10.86 11.46 2.84
CA ILE A 149 -11.74 11.82 1.74
C ILE A 149 -11.45 13.25 1.27
N ALA A 150 -11.24 14.17 2.19
CA ALA A 150 -10.86 15.55 1.91
C ALA A 150 -9.56 15.65 1.11
N SER A 151 -8.53 14.86 1.45
CA SER A 151 -7.27 14.86 0.70
C SER A 151 -7.39 14.36 -0.74
N HIS A 152 -8.47 13.64 -1.08
CA HIS A 152 -8.74 13.15 -2.44
C HIS A 152 -9.68 14.05 -3.25
N LEU A 153 -10.02 15.22 -2.72
CA LEU A 153 -10.68 16.26 -3.50
C LEU A 153 -9.65 17.02 -4.33
N GLU A 154 -10.10 17.71 -5.36
CA GLU A 154 -9.19 18.44 -6.28
C GLU A 154 -8.57 19.70 -5.64
N GLN A 155 -8.95 20.03 -4.42
CA GLN A 155 -8.41 21.16 -3.69
C GLN A 155 -7.06 20.81 -3.05
N ARG A 156 -6.19 21.80 -3.02
CA ARG A 156 -4.85 21.69 -2.45
C ARG A 156 -4.85 21.30 -0.98
N LEU A 157 -5.71 21.95 -0.19
CA LEU A 157 -5.95 21.64 1.23
C LEU A 157 -7.42 21.85 1.53
N GLU A 158 -8.12 20.77 1.88
CA GLU A 158 -9.50 20.81 2.34
C GLU A 158 -9.52 20.68 3.86
N CYS A 159 -10.24 21.61 4.51
CA CYS A 159 -10.37 21.64 5.96
C CYS A 159 -11.83 21.36 6.34
N VAL A 160 -12.09 20.27 7.01
CA VAL A 160 -13.39 19.96 7.58
C VAL A 160 -13.40 20.40 9.04
N ALA A 161 -14.27 21.35 9.36
CA ALA A 161 -14.37 21.89 10.72
C ALA A 161 -14.88 20.83 11.70
N ASP A 162 -14.43 20.92 12.95
CA ASP A 162 -14.85 20.01 14.02
C ASP A 162 -16.39 20.11 14.22
N GLY A 163 -17.05 18.96 14.29
CA GLY A 163 -18.52 18.84 14.36
C GLY A 163 -19.23 18.85 13.01
N PHE A 164 -18.56 19.14 11.89
CA PHE A 164 -19.14 19.11 10.55
C PHE A 164 -18.75 17.88 9.73
N GLU A 165 -18.04 16.92 10.32
CA GLU A 165 -17.55 15.73 9.63
C GLU A 165 -18.68 14.90 9.04
N ALA A 166 -19.75 14.67 9.80
CA ALA A 166 -20.91 13.92 9.32
C ALA A 166 -21.58 14.61 8.11
N ALA A 167 -21.76 15.91 8.16
CA ALA A 167 -22.35 16.70 7.08
C ALA A 167 -21.45 16.69 5.83
N PHE A 168 -20.12 16.80 5.99
CA PHE A 168 -19.15 16.70 4.91
C PHE A 168 -19.17 15.30 4.26
N LEU A 169 -19.29 14.26 5.07
CA LEU A 169 -19.29 12.88 4.61
C LEU A 169 -20.62 12.49 3.94
N ALA A 170 -21.74 13.02 4.39
CA ALA A 170 -23.09 12.64 3.94
C ALA A 170 -23.23 12.44 2.41
N PRO A 171 -22.86 13.41 1.55
CA PRO A 171 -23.00 13.28 0.10
C PRO A 171 -21.93 12.39 -0.54
N GLN A 172 -20.94 11.92 0.21
CA GLN A 172 -19.86 11.12 -0.37
C GLN A 172 -20.33 9.72 -0.72
N PRO A 173 -19.91 9.19 -1.89
CA PRO A 173 -20.30 7.85 -2.28
C PRO A 173 -19.59 6.78 -1.42
N LEU A 174 -20.32 5.73 -1.02
CA LEU A 174 -19.80 4.63 -0.18
C LEU A 174 -18.57 3.93 -0.75
N ARG A 175 -18.30 4.06 -2.06
CA ARG A 175 -17.05 3.55 -2.64
C ARG A 175 -15.80 4.23 -2.08
N ARG A 176 -15.93 5.41 -1.46
CA ARG A 176 -14.83 6.14 -0.80
C ARG A 176 -14.60 5.70 0.65
N LEU A 177 -15.49 4.87 1.21
CA LEU A 177 -15.30 4.35 2.56
C LEU A 177 -14.02 3.50 2.61
N PRO A 178 -13.05 3.85 3.49
CA PRO A 178 -11.80 3.10 3.61
C PRO A 178 -12.06 1.63 3.96
N ASP A 179 -11.23 0.76 3.43
CA ASP A 179 -11.20 -0.68 3.74
C ASP A 179 -12.54 -1.44 3.57
N LEU A 180 -13.52 -0.84 2.91
CA LEU A 180 -14.78 -1.52 2.60
C LEU A 180 -14.54 -2.63 1.57
N ALA A 181 -14.74 -3.88 1.99
CA ALA A 181 -14.57 -5.04 1.13
C ALA A 181 -15.46 -4.96 -0.13
N PRO A 182 -14.97 -5.38 -1.32
CA PRO A 182 -15.75 -5.32 -2.55
C PRO A 182 -17.12 -6.01 -2.46
N ARG A 183 -17.21 -7.13 -1.75
CA ARG A 183 -18.47 -7.86 -1.51
C ARG A 183 -19.49 -7.00 -0.73
N LEU A 184 -19.04 -6.30 0.31
CA LEU A 184 -19.90 -5.41 1.10
C LEU A 184 -20.35 -4.22 0.26
N ARG A 185 -19.47 -3.65 -0.54
CA ARG A 185 -19.79 -2.58 -1.49
C ARG A 185 -20.89 -3.01 -2.47
N THR A 186 -20.76 -4.20 -3.05
CA THR A 186 -21.80 -4.77 -3.94
C THR A 186 -23.10 -5.01 -3.20
N ARG A 187 -23.03 -5.51 -1.95
CA ARG A 187 -24.23 -5.73 -1.11
C ARG A 187 -24.96 -4.42 -0.82
N PHE A 188 -24.24 -3.39 -0.38
CA PHE A 188 -24.82 -2.07 -0.14
C PHE A 188 -25.47 -1.50 -1.39
N HIS A 189 -24.77 -1.58 -2.53
CA HIS A 189 -25.32 -1.11 -3.80
C HIS A 189 -26.62 -1.82 -4.20
N ARG A 190 -26.71 -3.15 -3.98
CA ARG A 190 -27.95 -3.93 -4.25
C ARG A 190 -29.12 -3.52 -3.34
N LEU A 191 -28.82 -3.04 -2.14
CA LEU A 191 -29.79 -2.53 -1.18
C LEU A 191 -30.14 -1.05 -1.41
N GLY A 192 -29.62 -0.42 -2.45
CA GLY A 192 -29.84 0.97 -2.76
C GLY A 192 -29.01 1.95 -1.95
N LEU A 193 -28.12 1.46 -1.05
CA LEU A 193 -27.24 2.30 -0.23
C LEU A 193 -26.05 2.76 -1.08
N ARG A 194 -25.97 4.05 -1.36
CA ARG A 194 -24.99 4.62 -2.31
C ARG A 194 -24.04 5.63 -1.68
N CYS A 195 -24.56 6.41 -0.72
CA CYS A 195 -23.87 7.51 -0.07
C CYS A 195 -23.71 7.25 1.43
N PHE A 196 -22.87 8.02 2.09
CA PHE A 196 -22.66 7.93 3.53
C PHE A 196 -23.95 8.27 4.29
N GLU A 197 -24.73 9.23 3.80
CA GLU A 197 -26.04 9.62 4.39
C GLU A 197 -27.02 8.46 4.52
N ASP A 198 -26.93 7.45 3.64
CA ASP A 198 -27.78 6.25 3.71
C ASP A 198 -27.44 5.37 4.91
N LEU A 199 -26.19 5.40 5.39
CA LEU A 199 -25.74 4.61 6.52
C LEU A 199 -25.69 5.39 7.84
N GLN A 200 -25.57 6.71 7.82
CA GLN A 200 -25.43 7.55 9.02
C GLN A 200 -26.57 7.36 10.04
N PRO A 201 -27.87 7.33 9.63
CA PRO A 201 -28.98 7.15 10.56
C PRO A 201 -29.18 5.69 10.99
N MET A 202 -28.48 4.73 10.35
CA MET A 202 -28.71 3.31 10.58
C MET A 202 -28.32 2.91 12.01
N PRO A 203 -29.21 2.23 12.75
CA PRO A 203 -28.86 1.70 14.08
C PRO A 203 -27.87 0.52 13.95
N LEU A 204 -26.97 0.40 14.94
CA LEU A 204 -25.95 -0.63 14.95
C LEU A 204 -26.49 -2.08 14.77
N PRO A 205 -27.59 -2.49 15.41
CA PRO A 205 -28.15 -3.82 15.21
C PRO A 205 -28.51 -4.12 13.75
N LEU A 206 -29.12 -3.16 13.07
CA LEU A 206 -29.49 -3.31 11.66
C LEU A 206 -28.24 -3.39 10.75
N LEU A 207 -27.21 -2.62 11.07
CA LEU A 207 -25.94 -2.70 10.31
C LEU A 207 -25.25 -4.07 10.53
N CYS A 208 -25.36 -4.68 11.71
CA CYS A 208 -24.83 -6.01 12.00
C CYS A 208 -25.50 -7.13 11.17
N GLU A 209 -26.73 -6.94 10.70
CA GLU A 209 -27.38 -7.86 9.75
C GLU A 209 -26.78 -7.77 8.34
N LEU A 210 -26.23 -6.60 8.00
CA LEU A 210 -25.68 -6.31 6.67
C LEU A 210 -24.20 -6.61 6.55
N VAL A 211 -23.45 -6.51 7.65
CA VAL A 211 -22.00 -6.69 7.68
C VAL A 211 -21.60 -7.56 8.88
N PRO A 212 -20.41 -8.19 8.85
CA PRO A 212 -19.92 -8.90 10.03
C PRO A 212 -19.94 -8.00 11.27
N GLU A 213 -20.49 -8.49 12.38
CA GLU A 213 -20.69 -7.74 13.62
C GLU A 213 -19.43 -6.99 14.08
N ARG A 214 -18.26 -7.63 13.97
CA ARG A 214 -16.96 -7.02 14.30
C ARG A 214 -16.59 -5.77 13.48
N LEU A 215 -17.18 -5.59 12.32
CA LEU A 215 -16.89 -4.46 11.41
C LEU A 215 -17.94 -3.33 11.54
N ALA A 216 -19.15 -3.67 11.98
CA ALA A 216 -20.26 -2.73 12.01
C ALA A 216 -19.98 -1.46 12.86
N PRO A 217 -19.43 -1.53 14.10
CA PRO A 217 -19.12 -0.34 14.87
C PRO A 217 -18.10 0.58 14.18
N GLY A 218 -17.05 -0.02 13.57
CA GLY A 218 -16.03 0.75 12.85
C GLY A 218 -16.58 1.43 11.61
N ILE A 219 -17.43 0.74 10.83
CA ILE A 219 -18.08 1.32 9.66
C ILE A 219 -19.01 2.48 10.10
N LEU A 220 -19.77 2.30 11.17
CA LEU A 220 -20.68 3.32 11.68
C LEU A 220 -19.93 4.57 12.15
N ALA A 221 -18.84 4.39 12.91
CA ALA A 221 -17.98 5.49 13.32
C ALA A 221 -17.37 6.22 12.11
N GLN A 222 -16.94 5.50 11.07
CA GLN A 222 -16.39 6.07 9.84
C GLN A 222 -17.42 6.90 9.08
N VAL A 223 -18.65 6.39 8.91
CA VAL A 223 -19.67 7.12 8.14
C VAL A 223 -20.21 8.33 8.89
N ARG A 224 -20.18 8.32 10.24
CA ARG A 224 -20.57 9.44 11.08
C ARG A 224 -19.43 10.46 11.30
N GLY A 225 -18.21 10.14 10.86
CA GLY A 225 -17.06 11.01 11.09
C GLY A 225 -16.58 11.01 12.55
N GLU A 226 -16.85 9.94 13.28
CA GLU A 226 -16.48 9.76 14.69
C GLU A 226 -15.19 8.95 14.85
N ASP A 227 -14.59 8.50 13.76
CA ASP A 227 -13.40 7.65 13.74
C ASP A 227 -12.13 8.47 14.04
N ARG A 228 -11.64 8.32 15.26
CA ARG A 228 -10.41 8.95 15.77
C ARG A 228 -9.41 7.87 16.19
N PRO A 229 -8.76 7.17 15.24
CA PRO A 229 -7.82 6.12 15.58
C PRO A 229 -6.59 6.69 16.27
N LYS A 230 -6.09 5.98 17.28
CA LYS A 230 -4.77 6.27 17.83
C LYS A 230 -3.71 5.86 16.81
N LEU A 231 -3.00 6.84 16.27
CA LEU A 231 -1.97 6.57 15.28
C LEU A 231 -0.69 6.02 15.95
N PRO A 232 0.01 5.06 15.29
CA PRO A 232 1.29 4.57 15.78
C PRO A 232 2.38 5.65 15.68
N LEU A 233 3.48 5.46 16.38
CA LEU A 233 4.67 6.30 16.21
C LEU A 233 5.28 6.02 14.82
N LEU A 234 5.50 7.08 14.05
CA LEU A 234 6.23 7.01 12.78
C LEU A 234 7.71 6.66 12.99
N ALA A 235 8.27 7.05 14.16
CA ALA A 235 9.62 6.72 14.58
C ALA A 235 9.76 5.30 15.15
N ASP A 236 8.69 4.60 15.44
CA ASP A 236 8.79 3.14 15.43
C ASP A 236 9.35 2.80 14.05
N PRO A 237 10.51 2.12 14.02
CA PRO A 237 11.19 1.84 12.76
C PRO A 237 10.14 1.39 11.80
N PRO A 238 10.16 1.74 10.49
CA PRO A 238 9.14 1.31 9.56
C PRO A 238 8.97 -0.18 9.74
N GLY A 239 8.30 -0.44 10.80
CA GLY A 239 8.31 -1.67 11.53
C GLY A 239 7.33 -2.63 10.93
N SER A 240 6.50 -2.17 10.02
CA SER A 240 5.64 -3.05 9.27
C SER A 240 5.51 -2.52 7.85
N SER A 241 6.27 -3.05 6.96
CA SER A 241 5.91 -2.97 5.58
C SER A 241 4.77 -3.96 5.35
N ARG A 242 3.64 -3.41 4.98
CA ARG A 242 2.47 -4.16 4.55
C ARG A 242 2.46 -4.16 3.03
N THR A 243 2.60 -5.31 2.44
CA THR A 243 2.49 -5.47 0.98
C THR A 243 1.27 -6.33 0.68
N PRO A 244 0.10 -5.73 0.40
CA PRO A 244 -1.04 -6.47 -0.11
C PRO A 244 -0.79 -6.82 -1.57
N TRP A 245 -1.01 -8.06 -1.92
CA TRP A 245 -0.91 -8.52 -3.30
C TRP A 245 -2.20 -9.22 -3.71
N ARG A 246 -2.88 -8.63 -4.66
CA ARG A 246 -4.07 -9.25 -5.25
C ARG A 246 -3.65 -10.02 -6.49
N LEU A 247 -3.83 -11.33 -6.47
CA LEU A 247 -3.54 -12.22 -7.57
C LEU A 247 -4.73 -12.23 -8.57
N GLN A 248 -4.47 -11.84 -9.79
CA GLN A 248 -5.46 -11.92 -10.86
C GLN A 248 -4.81 -12.54 -12.11
N PRO A 249 -5.23 -13.73 -12.52
CA PRO A 249 -6.20 -14.64 -11.87
C PRO A 249 -5.69 -15.22 -10.54
N PRO A 250 -6.59 -15.78 -9.69
CA PRO A 250 -6.18 -16.51 -8.49
C PRO A 250 -5.21 -17.64 -8.85
N ARG A 251 -4.20 -17.86 -8.00
CA ARG A 251 -3.10 -18.80 -8.29
C ARG A 251 -3.04 -19.94 -7.28
N LEU A 252 -2.46 -21.06 -7.70
CA LEU A 252 -2.17 -22.17 -6.79
C LEU A 252 -1.08 -21.79 -5.77
N PRO A 253 -1.10 -22.38 -4.58
CA PRO A 253 -0.08 -22.15 -3.55
C PRO A 253 1.35 -22.37 -4.05
N GLU A 254 1.56 -23.34 -4.94
CA GLU A 254 2.88 -23.64 -5.52
C GLU A 254 3.41 -22.48 -6.40
N GLU A 255 2.51 -21.76 -7.08
CA GLU A 255 2.87 -20.59 -7.90
C GLU A 255 3.19 -19.37 -7.05
N ILE A 256 2.70 -19.34 -5.81
CA ILE A 256 2.88 -18.24 -4.87
C ILE A 256 4.27 -18.23 -4.26
N ALA A 257 4.95 -19.36 -4.21
CA ALA A 257 6.35 -19.44 -3.77
C ALA A 257 7.26 -18.51 -4.61
N LEU A 258 6.98 -18.39 -5.92
CA LEU A 258 7.67 -17.45 -6.81
C LEU A 258 7.32 -16.00 -6.47
N ALA A 259 6.08 -15.72 -6.10
CA ALA A 259 5.62 -14.41 -5.69
C ALA A 259 6.24 -13.99 -4.35
N ALA A 260 6.31 -14.90 -3.38
CA ALA A 260 7.00 -14.68 -2.11
C ALA A 260 8.50 -14.42 -2.31
N TRP A 261 9.13 -15.08 -3.29
CA TRP A 261 10.50 -14.82 -3.66
C TRP A 261 10.70 -13.44 -4.30
N CYS A 262 9.80 -13.00 -5.17
CA CYS A 262 9.82 -11.65 -5.73
C CYS A 262 9.66 -10.59 -4.64
N LEU A 263 8.79 -10.83 -3.66
CA LEU A 263 8.64 -10.00 -2.47
C LEU A 263 9.93 -9.99 -1.65
N GLY A 264 10.54 -11.14 -1.38
CA GLY A 264 11.84 -11.25 -0.68
C GLY A 264 12.96 -10.46 -1.36
N ARG A 265 12.95 -10.31 -2.68
CA ARG A 265 13.89 -9.45 -3.43
C ARG A 265 13.66 -7.95 -3.22
N LEU A 266 12.42 -7.53 -3.05
CA LEU A 266 12.08 -6.14 -2.75
C LEU A 266 12.53 -5.73 -1.34
N TRP A 267 12.81 -6.72 -0.48
CA TRP A 267 13.09 -6.57 0.92
C TRP A 267 14.55 -6.82 1.29
N ALA A 268 15.47 -6.69 0.35
CA ALA A 268 16.92 -6.71 0.60
C ALA A 268 17.36 -5.49 1.44
N GLU A 269 16.62 -5.19 2.52
CA GLU A 269 17.00 -4.16 3.46
C GLU A 269 18.03 -4.67 4.48
N PRO A 270 18.95 -3.80 4.94
CA PRO A 270 19.99 -4.16 5.91
C PRO A 270 19.44 -4.43 7.32
N ARG A 271 18.13 -4.36 7.52
CA ARG A 271 17.44 -4.54 8.80
C ARG A 271 17.07 -6.00 9.04
N SER A 272 17.11 -6.44 10.29
CA SER A 272 16.69 -7.80 10.65
C SER A 272 15.18 -7.84 10.92
N PRO A 273 14.43 -8.74 10.29
CA PRO A 273 13.02 -8.90 10.60
C PRO A 273 12.83 -9.42 12.03
N ARG A 274 11.90 -8.84 12.78
CA ARG A 274 11.55 -9.23 14.15
C ARG A 274 10.36 -10.18 14.17
N THR A 275 9.37 -9.91 13.34
CA THR A 275 8.24 -10.81 13.13
C THR A 275 7.79 -10.71 11.68
N LEU A 276 7.33 -11.83 11.14
CA LEU A 276 6.75 -11.92 9.81
C LEU A 276 5.34 -12.49 9.95
N THR A 277 4.38 -11.81 9.37
CA THR A 277 3.00 -12.28 9.32
C THR A 277 2.57 -12.40 7.88
N LEU A 278 2.15 -13.58 7.48
CA LEU A 278 1.58 -13.87 6.18
C LEU A 278 0.07 -14.04 6.36
N ARG A 279 -0.69 -13.30 5.57
CA ARG A 279 -2.14 -13.46 5.46
C ARG A 279 -2.47 -13.78 4.03
N TRP A 280 -3.41 -14.66 3.80
CA TRP A 280 -3.94 -14.88 2.46
C TRP A 280 -5.43 -15.17 2.52
N TRP A 281 -6.07 -14.92 1.43
CA TRP A 281 -7.47 -15.21 1.21
C TRP A 281 -7.58 -16.18 0.05
N ASP A 282 -8.28 -17.26 0.27
CA ASP A 282 -8.59 -18.20 -0.80
C ASP A 282 -9.62 -17.64 -1.78
N ALA A 283 -9.94 -18.39 -2.83
CA ALA A 283 -10.90 -17.96 -3.84
C ALA A 283 -12.31 -17.76 -3.25
N ASP A 284 -12.63 -18.46 -2.16
CA ASP A 284 -13.90 -18.38 -1.44
C ASP A 284 -13.94 -17.17 -0.50
N GLY A 285 -12.79 -16.56 -0.26
CA GLY A 285 -12.60 -15.36 0.55
C GLY A 285 -12.41 -15.65 2.03
N GLU A 286 -12.10 -16.90 2.39
CA GLU A 286 -11.71 -17.25 3.75
C GLU A 286 -10.31 -16.75 4.05
N PRO A 287 -10.14 -16.04 5.19
CA PRO A 287 -8.84 -15.52 5.61
C PRO A 287 -8.04 -16.60 6.34
N HIS A 288 -6.82 -16.77 5.91
CA HIS A 288 -5.83 -17.58 6.61
C HIS A 288 -4.69 -16.71 7.09
N PHE A 289 -4.04 -17.09 8.17
CA PHE A 289 -2.91 -16.33 8.64
C PHE A 289 -1.83 -17.22 9.25
N TRP A 290 -0.57 -16.81 9.10
CA TRP A 290 0.58 -17.44 9.70
C TRP A 290 1.55 -16.36 10.21
N LYS A 291 2.24 -16.66 11.32
CA LYS A 291 3.19 -15.74 11.95
C LYS A 291 4.47 -16.48 12.32
N ALA A 292 5.62 -15.91 11.95
CA ALA A 292 6.93 -16.34 12.41
C ALA A 292 7.50 -15.33 13.41
N GLY A 293 8.11 -15.83 14.47
CA GLY A 293 8.83 -15.02 15.44
C GLY A 293 10.28 -14.74 15.06
N ALA A 294 10.96 -13.93 15.86
CA ALA A 294 12.34 -13.55 15.63
C ALA A 294 13.32 -14.73 15.68
N GLU A 295 12.95 -15.82 16.32
CA GLU A 295 13.78 -17.03 16.43
C GLU A 295 13.85 -17.81 15.13
N ASP A 296 12.79 -17.74 14.32
CA ASP A 296 12.68 -18.39 13.01
C ASP A 296 13.20 -17.53 11.86
N LEU A 297 13.46 -16.23 12.10
CA LEU A 297 13.77 -15.26 11.06
C LEU A 297 15.26 -14.95 11.02
N THR A 298 15.87 -15.29 9.92
CA THR A 298 17.26 -15.02 9.61
C THR A 298 17.42 -13.76 8.75
N ARG A 299 18.67 -13.31 8.59
CA ARG A 299 18.98 -12.03 7.94
C ARG A 299 18.97 -12.08 6.43
N THR A 300 18.96 -13.26 5.82
CA THR A 300 19.10 -13.36 4.37
C THR A 300 17.72 -13.41 3.70
N PRO A 301 17.51 -12.69 2.59
CA PRO A 301 16.28 -12.76 1.82
C PRO A 301 15.87 -14.18 1.43
N MET A 302 16.87 -15.05 1.18
CA MET A 302 16.64 -16.45 0.82
C MET A 302 16.08 -17.30 1.96
N GLU A 303 16.52 -17.04 3.19
CA GLU A 303 15.99 -17.73 4.36
C GLU A 303 14.59 -17.23 4.70
N LEU A 304 14.35 -15.93 4.51
CA LEU A 304 13.01 -15.35 4.64
C LEU A 304 12.01 -16.02 3.70
N VAL A 305 12.41 -16.24 2.44
CA VAL A 305 11.59 -16.98 1.46
C VAL A 305 11.31 -18.41 1.93
N ARG A 306 12.30 -19.11 2.45
CA ARG A 306 12.12 -20.50 2.99
C ARG A 306 11.17 -20.53 4.19
N VAL A 307 11.25 -19.54 5.07
CA VAL A 307 10.36 -19.42 6.22
C VAL A 307 8.93 -19.17 5.75
N ILE A 308 8.74 -18.28 4.77
CA ILE A 308 7.42 -18.02 4.15
C ILE A 308 6.89 -19.28 3.47
N GLU A 309 7.72 -19.96 2.68
CA GLU A 309 7.35 -21.20 1.98
C GLU A 309 6.96 -22.32 2.95
N ARG A 310 7.69 -22.47 4.05
CA ARG A 310 7.36 -23.44 5.10
C ARG A 310 6.01 -23.12 5.75
N GLY A 311 5.77 -21.83 6.07
CA GLY A 311 4.50 -21.38 6.62
C GLY A 311 3.34 -21.64 5.67
N PHE A 312 3.55 -21.40 4.39
CA PHE A 312 2.55 -21.66 3.35
C PHE A 312 2.24 -23.15 3.23
N ARG A 313 3.26 -24.00 3.09
CA ARG A 313 3.08 -25.46 2.95
C ARG A 313 2.42 -26.09 4.16
N GLY A 314 2.68 -25.58 5.36
CA GLY A 314 2.08 -26.10 6.59
C GLY A 314 0.59 -25.82 6.74
N LEU A 315 0.09 -24.77 6.07
CA LEU A 315 -1.28 -24.31 6.22
C LEU A 315 -2.15 -24.55 4.99
N CYS A 316 -1.55 -24.61 3.79
CA CYS A 316 -2.26 -24.93 2.55
C CYS A 316 -2.37 -26.46 2.41
N THR A 317 -3.22 -27.09 3.21
CA THR A 317 -3.49 -28.52 3.14
C THR A 317 -4.47 -28.92 2.02
N ARG A 318 -5.10 -27.93 1.40
CA ARG A 318 -6.05 -28.13 0.29
C ARG A 318 -5.53 -27.45 -0.99
N ARG A 319 -5.85 -28.03 -2.14
CA ARG A 319 -5.59 -27.46 -3.47
C ARG A 319 -6.59 -26.34 -3.77
N ILE A 320 -6.48 -25.22 -3.05
CA ILE A 320 -7.39 -24.07 -3.17
C ILE A 320 -6.62 -22.92 -3.81
N LEU A 321 -7.24 -22.24 -4.75
CA LEU A 321 -6.67 -21.06 -5.39
C LEU A 321 -6.60 -19.91 -4.39
N VAL A 322 -5.44 -19.27 -4.30
CA VAL A 322 -5.24 -18.07 -3.47
C VAL A 322 -5.53 -16.84 -4.32
N ARG A 323 -6.38 -15.98 -3.79
CA ARG A 323 -6.84 -14.75 -4.44
C ARG A 323 -6.04 -13.53 -4.01
N GLU A 324 -5.69 -13.46 -2.76
CA GLU A 324 -5.02 -12.30 -2.19
C GLU A 324 -3.99 -12.75 -1.14
N LEU A 325 -2.84 -12.11 -1.18
CA LEU A 325 -1.73 -12.39 -0.27
C LEU A 325 -1.27 -11.08 0.35
N GLU A 326 -1.08 -11.07 1.66
CA GLU A 326 -0.53 -9.93 2.41
C GLU A 326 0.65 -10.41 3.24
N LEU A 327 1.81 -9.82 3.01
CA LEU A 327 3.00 -10.03 3.81
C LEU A 327 3.24 -8.80 4.67
N ARG A 328 3.30 -8.99 6.00
CA ARG A 328 3.75 -7.97 6.94
C ARG A 328 5.06 -8.40 7.57
N VAL A 329 6.05 -7.54 7.48
CA VAL A 329 7.31 -7.73 8.19
C VAL A 329 7.48 -6.61 9.20
N HIS A 330 7.69 -6.94 10.44
CA HIS A 330 8.12 -6.01 11.48
C HIS A 330 9.62 -6.07 11.61
N TRP A 331 10.27 -4.94 11.39
CA TRP A 331 11.72 -4.81 11.49
C TRP A 331 12.11 -4.44 12.92
N GLY A 332 13.16 -5.04 13.46
CA GLY A 332 13.73 -4.67 14.76
C GLY A 332 14.91 -3.72 14.59
N LEU A 333 15.18 -2.92 15.60
CA LEU A 333 16.47 -2.27 15.77
C LEU A 333 17.53 -3.37 15.79
N GLY A 334 18.57 -3.26 14.95
CA GLY A 334 19.52 -4.31 14.65
C GLY A 334 19.91 -5.15 15.88
N ARG A 335 19.74 -6.46 15.80
CA ARG A 335 20.28 -7.37 16.81
C ARG A 335 21.80 -7.28 16.82
N ALA A 336 22.37 -7.24 18.01
CA ALA A 336 23.77 -7.55 18.16
C ALA A 336 24.06 -8.89 17.43
N ARG A 337 25.11 -8.91 16.60
CA ARG A 337 25.53 -10.14 15.90
C ARG A 337 25.68 -11.25 16.95
N PRO A 338 25.06 -12.41 16.78
CA PRO A 338 25.35 -13.53 17.65
C PRO A 338 26.84 -13.83 17.52
N LEU A 339 27.51 -14.01 18.65
CA LEU A 339 28.94 -14.33 18.74
C LEU A 339 29.30 -15.62 17.96
N PHE A 340 28.33 -16.49 17.77
CA PHE A 340 28.44 -17.74 17.03
C PHE A 340 27.39 -17.78 15.93
N GLN A 341 27.81 -17.66 14.69
CA GLN A 341 26.95 -17.85 13.51
C GLN A 341 27.04 -19.29 13.04
N GLU A 342 25.91 -19.88 12.69
CA GLU A 342 25.93 -21.20 12.03
C GLU A 342 26.69 -21.12 10.69
N PRO A 343 27.49 -22.17 10.36
CA PRO A 343 28.35 -22.23 9.16
C PRO A 343 27.55 -22.01 7.84
N ARG A 344 26.27 -22.37 7.82
CA ARG A 344 25.36 -22.16 6.68
C ARG A 344 25.03 -20.69 6.44
N ALA A 345 24.78 -19.93 7.51
CA ALA A 345 24.48 -18.50 7.40
C ALA A 345 25.65 -17.72 6.84
N GLN A 346 26.88 -18.05 7.25
CA GLN A 346 28.12 -17.44 6.70
C GLN A 346 28.30 -17.73 5.20
N LYS A 347 27.96 -18.93 4.74
CA LYS A 347 28.06 -19.29 3.32
C LYS A 347 27.09 -18.48 2.47
N PHE A 348 25.88 -18.21 2.95
CA PHE A 348 24.89 -17.38 2.25
C PHE A 348 25.26 -15.90 2.28
N GLU A 349 25.77 -15.36 3.40
CA GLU A 349 26.27 -13.99 3.48
C GLU A 349 27.40 -13.72 2.47
N ARG A 350 28.26 -14.70 2.19
CA ARG A 350 29.30 -14.60 1.16
C ARG A 350 28.79 -14.66 -0.27
N LEU A 351 27.69 -15.38 -0.51
CA LEU A 351 27.08 -15.52 -1.83
C LEU A 351 26.22 -14.30 -2.22
N GLU A 352 25.61 -13.63 -1.25
CA GLU A 352 24.71 -12.50 -1.49
C GLU A 352 25.35 -11.36 -2.32
N PRO A 353 26.59 -10.88 -2.03
CA PRO A 353 27.25 -9.86 -2.85
C PRO A 353 27.51 -10.31 -4.29
N THR A 354 27.74 -11.61 -4.49
CA THR A 354 27.97 -12.20 -5.82
C THR A 354 26.65 -12.27 -6.59
N LEU A 355 25.60 -12.71 -5.94
CA LEU A 355 24.25 -12.74 -6.51
C LEU A 355 23.77 -11.32 -6.85
N ALA A 356 24.01 -10.34 -5.99
CA ALA A 356 23.68 -8.94 -6.24
C ALA A 356 24.43 -8.39 -7.46
N ARG A 357 25.73 -8.71 -7.62
CA ARG A 357 26.52 -8.34 -8.81
C ARG A 357 26.00 -9.00 -10.08
N LEU A 358 25.67 -10.28 -10.04
CA LEU A 358 25.10 -11.01 -11.17
C LEU A 358 23.75 -10.45 -11.59
N ARG A 359 22.89 -10.11 -10.64
CA ARG A 359 21.58 -9.48 -10.89
C ARG A 359 21.73 -8.10 -11.55
N LYS A 360 22.72 -7.31 -11.10
CA LYS A 360 23.02 -5.99 -11.70
C LYS A 360 23.58 -6.13 -13.13
N ARG A 361 24.34 -7.17 -13.39
CA ARG A 361 24.97 -7.43 -14.71
C ARG A 361 23.98 -8.03 -15.73
N TYR A 362 22.99 -8.79 -15.23
CA TYR A 362 22.00 -9.49 -16.06
C TYR A 362 20.57 -9.22 -15.57
N PRO A 363 20.03 -8.01 -15.77
CA PRO A 363 18.74 -7.60 -15.19
C PRO A 363 17.52 -8.39 -15.71
N GLY A 364 17.65 -9.09 -16.85
CA GLY A 364 16.58 -9.91 -17.44
C GLY A 364 16.68 -11.41 -17.15
N SER A 365 17.74 -11.88 -16.53
CA SER A 365 17.94 -13.31 -16.27
C SER A 365 17.53 -13.66 -14.83
N PRO A 366 16.53 -14.53 -14.62
CA PRO A 366 16.18 -14.99 -13.28
C PRO A 366 17.29 -15.92 -12.77
N VAL A 367 18.25 -15.37 -12.02
CA VAL A 367 19.17 -16.21 -11.24
C VAL A 367 18.35 -16.88 -10.16
N ARG A 368 17.91 -18.11 -10.43
CA ARG A 368 17.11 -18.94 -9.50
C ARG A 368 18.07 -19.79 -8.68
N PRO A 369 17.84 -19.94 -7.37
CA PRO A 369 18.50 -20.98 -6.58
C PRO A 369 18.15 -22.36 -7.17
N GLY A 370 19.14 -23.28 -7.25
CA GLY A 370 18.95 -24.60 -7.87
C GLY A 370 17.86 -25.50 -7.25
N TRP A 371 17.32 -25.12 -6.08
CA TRP A 371 16.18 -25.79 -5.44
C TRP A 371 14.80 -25.23 -5.91
N MET A 372 14.82 -24.22 -6.79
CA MET A 372 13.62 -23.68 -7.48
C MET A 372 13.55 -24.12 -8.96
N ALA A 373 14.47 -24.98 -9.40
CA ALA A 373 14.49 -25.55 -10.74
C ALA A 373 13.52 -26.72 -10.85
#